data_c965b2ffde23d49fdcab4eeefc11cf3a
#
_entry.id   c965b2ffde23d49fdcab4eeefc11cf3a
#
_cell.length_a   1.000
_cell.length_b   1.000
_cell.length_c   1.000
_cell.angle_alpha   90.00
_cell.angle_beta   90.00
_cell.angle_gamma   90.00
#
_symmetry.space_group_name_H-M   'P 1'
#
loop_
_entity.id
_entity.type
_entity.pdbx_description
1 polymer ?
#
loop_
_entity_poly.entity_id
_entity_poly.type
_entity_poly.pdbx_seq_one_letter_code
_entity_poly.pdbx_strand_id
1 'polypeptide(L)'
;MAASPFSIEDKVAIVTGGGVGIGKSIALEFARAGADVVIASRKLENLEPVTAEIRKMGRRSFCVALDVRQEDQVKALVERTVKEMGRLDVMVNNAGASFRAKVEDISANGWNTVIGINLNGTFFGCKWAGRQMMDQGAGAIINISSIAGVYGSTMMSHYGAAKAAVINFTRELGMAWGRKGVRVNCIAPGPVETEGYMGVLTKQDPGAAKKAYDTVAARVGMGRWGKVEEIAYPCIFLASAASSFMTGETIVIDGGPPPQLGEG
;
A
#
# COMPACT_ATOMS: atom_id res chain seq x y z
N MET A 1 -29.27 -5.96 13.85
CA MET A 1 -28.17 -6.96 13.86
C MET A 1 -26.88 -6.22 14.17
N ALA A 2 -25.98 -6.78 14.98
CA ALA A 2 -24.67 -6.17 15.20
C ALA A 2 -23.90 -6.12 13.87
N ALA A 3 -23.17 -5.02 13.61
CA ALA A 3 -22.35 -4.89 12.41
C ALA A 3 -21.27 -6.01 12.39
N SER A 4 -20.96 -6.51 11.19
CA SER A 4 -19.86 -7.48 11.03
C SER A 4 -18.55 -6.90 11.57
N PRO A 5 -17.71 -7.67 12.28
CA PRO A 5 -16.40 -7.20 12.73
C PRO A 5 -15.46 -6.83 11.57
N PHE A 6 -15.75 -7.30 10.35
CA PHE A 6 -15.02 -6.94 9.13
C PHE A 6 -15.57 -5.68 8.45
N SER A 7 -16.63 -5.06 8.97
CA SER A 7 -17.20 -3.85 8.37
C SER A 7 -16.25 -2.66 8.51
N ILE A 8 -16.13 -1.92 7.43
CA ILE A 8 -15.50 -0.59 7.37
C ILE A 8 -16.50 0.47 6.87
N GLU A 9 -17.81 0.16 7.00
CA GLU A 9 -18.88 1.06 6.61
C GLU A 9 -18.74 2.41 7.35
N ASP A 10 -18.95 3.49 6.62
CA ASP A 10 -18.83 4.88 7.06
C ASP A 10 -17.47 5.31 7.62
N LYS A 11 -16.43 4.48 7.49
CA LYS A 11 -15.06 4.91 7.76
C LYS A 11 -14.54 5.83 6.67
N VAL A 12 -13.68 6.75 7.05
CA VAL A 12 -12.96 7.63 6.13
C VAL A 12 -11.53 7.14 5.96
N ALA A 13 -11.16 6.83 4.72
CA ALA A 13 -9.85 6.30 4.38
C ALA A 13 -9.10 7.22 3.42
N ILE A 14 -7.78 7.33 3.61
CA ILE A 14 -6.84 7.88 2.62
C ILE A 14 -6.02 6.74 2.03
N VAL A 15 -5.88 6.70 0.69
CA VAL A 15 -5.00 5.77 -0.01
C VAL A 15 -4.01 6.54 -0.89
N THR A 16 -2.73 6.53 -0.55
CA THR A 16 -1.68 7.10 -1.40
C THR A 16 -1.32 6.15 -2.54
N GLY A 17 -1.04 6.69 -3.73
CA GLY A 17 -0.87 5.87 -4.93
C GLY A 17 -2.18 5.22 -5.40
N GLY A 18 -3.35 5.79 -5.05
CA GLY A 18 -4.68 5.21 -5.27
C GLY A 18 -5.20 5.23 -6.72
N GLY A 19 -4.40 5.70 -7.69
CA GLY A 19 -4.85 5.81 -9.07
C GLY A 19 -4.60 4.59 -9.96
N VAL A 20 -3.70 3.69 -9.57
CA VAL A 20 -3.30 2.52 -10.37
C VAL A 20 -2.94 1.32 -9.47
N GLY A 21 -2.97 0.12 -10.03
CA GLY A 21 -2.47 -1.11 -9.43
C GLY A 21 -3.08 -1.43 -8.06
N ILE A 22 -2.24 -1.81 -7.10
CA ILE A 22 -2.66 -2.19 -5.73
C ILE A 22 -3.44 -1.07 -5.04
N GLY A 23 -2.96 0.18 -5.13
CA GLY A 23 -3.62 1.31 -4.48
C GLY A 23 -5.02 1.60 -5.04
N LYS A 24 -5.20 1.49 -6.37
CA LYS A 24 -6.52 1.59 -7.01
C LYS A 24 -7.46 0.49 -6.51
N SER A 25 -6.97 -0.76 -6.48
CA SER A 25 -7.76 -1.88 -5.97
C SER A 25 -8.16 -1.69 -4.51
N ILE A 26 -7.23 -1.27 -3.63
CA ILE A 26 -7.55 -0.97 -2.23
C ILE A 26 -8.65 0.11 -2.14
N ALA A 27 -8.52 1.20 -2.91
CA ALA A 27 -9.48 2.29 -2.88
C ALA A 27 -10.89 1.84 -3.31
N LEU A 28 -11.00 1.04 -4.39
CA LEU A 28 -12.27 0.53 -4.89
C LEU A 28 -12.88 -0.51 -3.93
N GLU A 29 -12.08 -1.43 -3.39
CA GLU A 29 -12.58 -2.44 -2.45
C GLU A 29 -13.01 -1.80 -1.12
N PHE A 30 -12.32 -0.76 -0.64
CA PHE A 30 -12.75 0.01 0.52
C PHE A 30 -14.11 0.68 0.27
N ALA A 31 -14.30 1.27 -0.92
CA ALA A 31 -15.59 1.87 -1.29
C ALA A 31 -16.71 0.82 -1.38
N ARG A 32 -16.45 -0.36 -1.97
CA ARG A 32 -17.40 -1.50 -1.99
C ARG A 32 -17.76 -1.98 -0.59
N ALA A 33 -16.80 -1.93 0.34
CA ALA A 33 -17.01 -2.28 1.74
C ALA A 33 -17.64 -1.14 2.58
N GLY A 34 -18.08 -0.04 1.94
CA GLY A 34 -18.84 1.04 2.55
C GLY A 34 -18.02 2.19 3.12
N ALA A 35 -16.72 2.28 2.84
CA ALA A 35 -15.90 3.40 3.27
C ALA A 35 -16.00 4.60 2.31
N ASP A 36 -15.86 5.81 2.85
CA ASP A 36 -15.55 7.02 2.10
C ASP A 36 -14.05 7.07 1.84
N VAL A 37 -13.62 7.34 0.60
CA VAL A 37 -12.21 7.16 0.23
C VAL A 37 -11.63 8.40 -0.45
N VAL A 38 -10.55 8.90 0.10
CA VAL A 38 -9.71 9.95 -0.51
C VAL A 38 -8.49 9.28 -1.12
N ILE A 39 -8.18 9.60 -2.37
CA ILE A 39 -7.03 9.05 -3.07
C ILE A 39 -6.06 10.15 -3.49
N ALA A 40 -4.77 9.82 -3.44
CA ALA A 40 -3.74 10.80 -3.74
C ALA A 40 -2.58 10.18 -4.53
N SER A 41 -2.11 10.87 -5.55
CA SER A 41 -0.89 10.55 -6.29
C SER A 41 -0.44 11.77 -7.10
N ARG A 42 0.68 11.67 -7.83
CA ARG A 42 1.21 12.80 -8.62
C ARG A 42 0.37 13.15 -9.85
N LYS A 43 -0.43 12.24 -10.37
CA LYS A 43 -1.11 12.35 -11.67
C LYS A 43 -2.62 12.32 -11.49
N LEU A 44 -3.29 13.46 -11.66
CA LEU A 44 -4.74 13.59 -11.54
C LEU A 44 -5.48 12.72 -12.56
N GLU A 45 -4.93 12.60 -13.77
CA GLU A 45 -5.51 11.80 -14.84
C GLU A 45 -5.74 10.32 -14.47
N ASN A 46 -4.96 9.80 -13.51
CA ASN A 46 -5.14 8.44 -12.99
C ASN A 46 -6.12 8.39 -11.81
N LEU A 47 -6.29 9.51 -11.10
CA LEU A 47 -7.11 9.58 -9.89
C LEU A 47 -8.58 9.87 -10.19
N GLU A 48 -8.84 10.78 -11.13
CA GLU A 48 -10.21 11.24 -11.44
C GLU A 48 -11.16 10.10 -11.85
N PRO A 49 -10.75 9.14 -12.72
CA PRO A 49 -11.62 8.01 -13.07
C PRO A 49 -11.96 7.14 -11.86
N VAL A 50 -10.98 6.87 -10.98
CA VAL A 50 -11.18 6.06 -9.76
C VAL A 50 -12.09 6.79 -8.77
N THR A 51 -11.88 8.10 -8.58
CA THR A 51 -12.76 8.93 -7.76
C THR A 51 -14.20 8.91 -8.26
N ALA A 52 -14.40 9.00 -9.58
CA ALA A 52 -15.72 8.93 -10.19
C ALA A 52 -16.38 7.56 -9.98
N GLU A 53 -15.61 6.46 -10.06
CA GLU A 53 -16.10 5.10 -9.80
C GLU A 53 -16.53 4.94 -8.33
N ILE A 54 -15.74 5.42 -7.37
CA ILE A 54 -16.08 5.42 -5.93
C ILE A 54 -17.39 6.19 -5.68
N ARG A 55 -17.56 7.36 -6.29
CA ARG A 55 -18.79 8.15 -6.17
C ARG A 55 -20.02 7.43 -6.77
N LYS A 56 -19.86 6.69 -7.87
CA LYS A 56 -20.93 5.86 -8.46
C LYS A 56 -21.38 4.72 -7.52
N MET A 57 -20.51 4.27 -6.60
CA MET A 57 -20.85 3.31 -5.55
C MET A 57 -21.60 3.97 -4.35
N GLY A 58 -21.93 5.27 -4.44
CA GLY A 58 -22.62 6.00 -3.39
C GLY A 58 -21.72 6.48 -2.24
N ARG A 59 -20.39 6.40 -2.39
CA ARG A 59 -19.44 6.83 -1.34
C ARG A 59 -18.90 8.23 -1.62
N ARG A 60 -18.61 8.98 -0.56
CA ARG A 60 -17.92 10.26 -0.69
C ARG A 60 -16.47 10.03 -1.11
N SER A 61 -15.97 10.83 -2.05
CA SER A 61 -14.60 10.73 -2.51
C SER A 61 -14.13 12.03 -3.13
N PHE A 62 -12.86 12.32 -2.94
CA PHE A 62 -12.12 13.31 -3.73
C PHE A 62 -10.68 12.83 -3.95
N CYS A 63 -9.99 13.45 -4.89
CA CYS A 63 -8.60 13.15 -5.14
C CYS A 63 -7.72 14.40 -4.99
N VAL A 64 -6.44 14.16 -4.72
CA VAL A 64 -5.43 15.20 -4.55
C VAL A 64 -4.17 14.84 -5.33
N ALA A 65 -3.72 15.75 -6.19
CA ALA A 65 -2.39 15.65 -6.79
C ALA A 65 -1.35 16.01 -5.73
N LEU A 66 -0.46 15.06 -5.38
CA LEU A 66 0.64 15.31 -4.46
C LEU A 66 1.84 14.41 -4.73
N ASP A 67 2.99 14.87 -4.32
CA ASP A 67 4.20 14.06 -4.20
C ASP A 67 4.42 13.70 -2.73
N VAL A 68 4.38 12.40 -2.40
CA VAL A 68 4.55 11.92 -1.02
C VAL A 68 5.91 12.28 -0.40
N ARG A 69 6.90 12.68 -1.22
CA ARG A 69 8.19 13.18 -0.76
C ARG A 69 8.13 14.58 -0.13
N GLN A 70 7.02 15.28 -0.32
CA GLN A 70 6.80 16.64 0.18
C GLN A 70 5.92 16.58 1.43
N GLU A 71 6.53 16.76 2.59
CA GLU A 71 5.83 16.63 3.88
C GLU A 71 4.59 17.54 3.97
N ASP A 72 4.73 18.81 3.54
CA ASP A 72 3.64 19.79 3.61
C ASP A 72 2.43 19.37 2.77
N GLN A 73 2.65 18.71 1.62
CA GLN A 73 1.56 18.21 0.79
C GLN A 73 0.83 17.05 1.47
N VAL A 74 1.57 16.15 2.15
CA VAL A 74 0.97 15.04 2.90
C VAL A 74 0.20 15.56 4.12
N LYS A 75 0.74 16.55 4.82
CA LYS A 75 0.05 17.27 5.90
C LYS A 75 -1.27 17.86 5.41
N ALA A 76 -1.22 18.65 4.33
CA ALA A 76 -2.39 19.28 3.74
C ALA A 76 -3.45 18.27 3.28
N LEU A 77 -3.05 17.10 2.78
CA LEU A 77 -3.96 16.00 2.42
C LEU A 77 -4.76 15.54 3.65
N VAL A 78 -4.08 15.28 4.77
CA VAL A 78 -4.74 14.83 6.02
C VAL A 78 -5.68 15.91 6.55
N GLU A 79 -5.21 17.16 6.65
CA GLU A 79 -6.01 18.29 7.14
C GLU A 79 -7.25 18.53 6.26
N ARG A 80 -7.10 18.47 4.94
CA ARG A 80 -8.21 18.60 4.00
C ARG A 80 -9.21 17.45 4.15
N THR A 81 -8.72 16.22 4.33
CA THR A 81 -9.59 15.05 4.53
C THR A 81 -10.44 15.23 5.78
N VAL A 82 -9.84 15.61 6.89
CA VAL A 82 -10.57 15.85 8.14
C VAL A 82 -11.57 17.00 7.97
N LYS A 83 -11.20 18.09 7.31
CA LYS A 83 -12.07 19.23 7.06
C LYS A 83 -13.31 18.86 6.21
N GLU A 84 -13.12 18.06 5.15
CA GLU A 84 -14.21 17.75 4.20
C GLU A 84 -15.01 16.51 4.61
N MET A 85 -14.39 15.53 5.28
CA MET A 85 -15.02 14.25 5.65
C MET A 85 -15.37 14.16 7.14
N GLY A 86 -14.83 15.06 7.99
CA GLY A 86 -15.10 15.14 9.43
C GLY A 86 -14.18 14.28 10.30
N ARG A 87 -13.46 13.29 9.73
CA ARG A 87 -12.60 12.35 10.45
C ARG A 87 -11.56 11.69 9.53
N LEU A 88 -10.64 10.96 10.11
CA LEU A 88 -9.74 10.05 9.39
C LEU A 88 -9.60 8.74 10.18
N ASP A 89 -10.12 7.65 9.66
CA ASP A 89 -10.11 6.33 10.33
C ASP A 89 -9.01 5.41 9.82
N VAL A 90 -8.68 5.52 8.52
CA VAL A 90 -7.72 4.61 7.89
C VAL A 90 -6.74 5.41 7.03
N MET A 91 -5.45 5.15 7.20
CA MET A 91 -4.39 5.63 6.30
C MET A 91 -3.69 4.46 5.64
N VAL A 92 -3.71 4.39 4.30
CA VAL A 92 -2.96 3.40 3.53
C VAL A 92 -1.78 4.09 2.85
N ASN A 93 -0.57 3.82 3.35
CA ASN A 93 0.68 4.27 2.76
C ASN A 93 1.11 3.26 1.68
N ASN A 94 0.55 3.41 0.48
CA ASN A 94 0.81 2.51 -0.64
C ASN A 94 1.71 3.14 -1.73
N ALA A 95 1.82 4.46 -1.81
CA ALA A 95 2.67 5.10 -2.81
C ALA A 95 4.09 4.54 -2.77
N GLY A 96 4.58 4.08 -3.90
CA GLY A 96 5.90 3.48 -4.02
C GLY A 96 6.42 3.53 -5.46
N ALA A 97 7.73 3.43 -5.62
CA ALA A 97 8.39 3.32 -6.91
C ALA A 97 9.72 2.60 -6.76
N SER A 98 10.15 1.95 -7.83
CA SER A 98 11.44 1.28 -7.91
C SER A 98 11.93 1.23 -9.35
N PHE A 99 13.20 0.91 -9.52
CA PHE A 99 13.81 0.53 -10.79
C PHE A 99 14.80 -0.62 -10.55
N ARG A 100 15.19 -1.32 -11.62
CA ARG A 100 16.15 -2.42 -11.55
C ARG A 100 17.54 -1.92 -11.86
N ALA A 101 18.49 -2.14 -10.95
CA ALA A 101 19.91 -1.89 -11.14
C ALA A 101 20.72 -2.78 -10.19
N LYS A 102 21.96 -3.09 -10.55
CA LYS A 102 22.94 -3.65 -9.60
C LYS A 102 23.32 -2.57 -8.59
N VAL A 103 23.70 -2.98 -7.38
CA VAL A 103 23.98 -2.02 -6.30
C VAL A 103 25.10 -1.04 -6.67
N GLU A 104 26.13 -1.51 -7.34
CA GLU A 104 27.27 -0.72 -7.82
C GLU A 104 26.91 0.33 -8.87
N ASP A 105 25.79 0.14 -9.58
CA ASP A 105 25.29 1.03 -10.64
C ASP A 105 24.23 2.03 -10.14
N ILE A 106 23.82 1.95 -8.87
CA ILE A 106 22.83 2.85 -8.30
C ILE A 106 23.46 4.20 -7.97
N SER A 107 23.05 5.26 -8.67
CA SER A 107 23.49 6.60 -8.31
C SER A 107 22.92 7.06 -6.97
N ALA A 108 23.60 7.97 -6.28
CA ALA A 108 23.12 8.58 -5.04
C ALA A 108 21.72 9.23 -5.22
N ASN A 109 21.47 9.89 -6.36
CA ASN A 109 20.15 10.46 -6.67
C ASN A 109 19.08 9.37 -6.85
N GLY A 110 19.41 8.27 -7.55
CA GLY A 110 18.51 7.12 -7.69
C GLY A 110 18.17 6.49 -6.36
N TRP A 111 19.17 6.28 -5.49
CA TRP A 111 18.99 5.82 -4.12
C TRP A 111 18.05 6.75 -3.33
N ASN A 112 18.38 8.03 -3.25
CA ASN A 112 17.63 9.02 -2.50
C ASN A 112 16.18 9.18 -3.01
N THR A 113 15.97 9.07 -4.32
CA THR A 113 14.64 9.10 -4.92
C THR A 113 13.77 7.94 -4.43
N VAL A 114 14.32 6.72 -4.43
CA VAL A 114 13.56 5.54 -3.99
C VAL A 114 13.31 5.56 -2.48
N ILE A 115 14.32 5.92 -1.68
CA ILE A 115 14.14 6.13 -0.23
C ILE A 115 13.09 7.22 0.05
N GLY A 116 13.17 8.34 -0.66
CA GLY A 116 12.23 9.46 -0.51
C GLY A 116 10.78 9.06 -0.75
N ILE A 117 10.52 8.28 -1.80
CA ILE A 117 9.15 7.85 -2.12
C ILE A 117 8.67 6.78 -1.15
N ASN A 118 9.46 5.71 -0.94
CA ASN A 118 8.98 4.50 -0.24
C ASN A 118 9.08 4.60 1.29
N LEU A 119 10.10 5.27 1.83
CA LEU A 119 10.31 5.40 3.27
C LEU A 119 9.84 6.75 3.80
N ASN A 120 10.38 7.87 3.26
CA ASN A 120 10.01 9.19 3.78
C ASN A 120 8.52 9.50 3.54
N GLY A 121 7.97 9.12 2.38
CA GLY A 121 6.54 9.28 2.10
C GLY A 121 5.66 8.48 3.08
N THR A 122 6.07 7.24 3.43
CA THR A 122 5.39 6.45 4.45
C THR A 122 5.52 7.09 5.83
N PHE A 123 6.71 7.60 6.18
CA PHE A 123 6.93 8.32 7.44
C PHE A 123 6.00 9.54 7.55
N PHE A 124 5.90 10.38 6.52
CA PHE A 124 5.03 11.55 6.54
C PHE A 124 3.56 11.18 6.66
N GLY A 125 3.11 10.14 5.92
CA GLY A 125 1.75 9.62 6.05
C GLY A 125 1.45 9.12 7.46
N CYS A 126 2.34 8.31 8.05
CA CYS A 126 2.19 7.85 9.43
C CYS A 126 2.18 9.03 10.42
N LYS A 127 3.10 9.99 10.27
CA LYS A 127 3.22 11.14 11.18
C LYS A 127 1.93 11.95 11.25
N TRP A 128 1.39 12.35 10.10
CA TRP A 128 0.26 13.26 10.08
C TRP A 128 -1.08 12.55 10.33
N ALA A 129 -1.28 11.37 9.74
CA ALA A 129 -2.45 10.56 10.05
C ALA A 129 -2.44 10.07 11.51
N GLY A 130 -1.28 9.63 12.02
CA GLY A 130 -1.16 9.17 13.40
C GLY A 130 -1.47 10.26 14.42
N ARG A 131 -1.03 11.51 14.20
CA ARG A 131 -1.41 12.67 15.04
C ARG A 131 -2.93 12.83 15.10
N GLN A 132 -3.56 12.91 13.93
CA GLN A 132 -5.00 13.06 13.83
C GLN A 132 -5.75 11.90 14.51
N MET A 133 -5.31 10.66 14.29
CA MET A 133 -5.93 9.47 14.87
C MET A 133 -5.74 9.38 16.40
N MET A 134 -4.59 9.82 16.92
CA MET A 134 -4.35 9.90 18.37
C MET A 134 -5.26 10.95 19.01
N ASP A 135 -5.48 12.10 18.37
CA ASP A 135 -6.40 13.13 18.84
C ASP A 135 -7.86 12.64 18.83
N GLN A 136 -8.20 11.74 17.89
CA GLN A 136 -9.50 11.05 17.81
C GLN A 136 -9.64 9.88 18.81
N GLY A 137 -8.55 9.38 19.37
CA GLY A 137 -8.51 8.18 20.22
C GLY A 137 -8.68 6.85 19.46
N ALA A 138 -8.71 6.86 18.12
CA ALA A 138 -8.89 5.67 17.28
C ALA A 138 -8.34 5.86 15.87
N GLY A 139 -7.75 4.80 15.30
CA GLY A 139 -7.30 4.79 13.91
C GLY A 139 -6.60 3.49 13.50
N ALA A 140 -6.46 3.29 12.19
CA ALA A 140 -5.70 2.20 11.60
C ALA A 140 -4.78 2.70 10.49
N ILE A 141 -3.49 2.44 10.59
CA ILE A 141 -2.51 2.74 9.55
C ILE A 141 -2.05 1.43 8.93
N ILE A 142 -2.06 1.36 7.62
CA ILE A 142 -1.66 0.21 6.83
C ILE A 142 -0.52 0.63 5.90
N ASN A 143 0.67 0.11 6.14
CA ASN A 143 1.83 0.38 5.33
C ASN A 143 2.02 -0.75 4.30
N ILE A 144 2.23 -0.40 3.04
CA ILE A 144 2.51 -1.40 2.00
C ILE A 144 4.03 -1.50 1.82
N SER A 145 4.58 -2.62 2.30
CA SER A 145 5.98 -2.99 2.10
C SER A 145 6.15 -3.86 0.83
N SER A 146 6.95 -4.89 0.88
CA SER A 146 7.20 -5.88 -0.18
C SER A 146 7.98 -7.05 0.39
N ILE A 147 7.89 -8.21 -0.26
CA ILE A 147 8.81 -9.34 0.01
C ILE A 147 10.29 -8.94 -0.21
N ALA A 148 10.57 -7.93 -1.04
CA ALA A 148 11.92 -7.38 -1.15
C ALA A 148 12.45 -6.79 0.16
N GLY A 149 11.56 -6.32 1.04
CA GLY A 149 11.91 -5.88 2.40
C GLY A 149 12.05 -7.02 3.41
N VAL A 150 11.49 -8.18 3.12
CA VAL A 150 11.57 -9.38 3.97
C VAL A 150 12.78 -10.23 3.61
N TYR A 151 12.97 -10.52 2.31
CA TYR A 151 13.96 -11.47 1.81
C TYR A 151 15.13 -10.80 1.07
N GLY A 152 15.05 -9.48 0.83
CA GLY A 152 16.01 -8.76 0.00
C GLY A 152 15.73 -8.87 -1.50
N SER A 153 16.54 -8.16 -2.30
CA SER A 153 16.47 -8.20 -3.76
C SER A 153 17.80 -7.77 -4.37
N THR A 154 18.44 -8.64 -5.14
CA THR A 154 19.76 -8.39 -5.74
C THR A 154 19.77 -7.30 -6.82
N MET A 155 18.60 -6.96 -7.37
CA MET A 155 18.46 -5.97 -8.44
C MET A 155 17.66 -4.73 -8.03
N MET A 156 17.30 -4.61 -6.76
CA MET A 156 16.51 -3.50 -6.21
C MET A 156 16.91 -3.22 -4.76
N SER A 157 18.22 -3.20 -4.44
CA SER A 157 18.71 -3.07 -3.07
C SER A 157 18.23 -1.81 -2.34
N HIS A 158 18.14 -0.67 -3.03
CA HIS A 158 17.56 0.58 -2.53
C HIS A 158 16.07 0.43 -2.13
N TYR A 159 15.29 -0.28 -2.94
CA TYR A 159 13.89 -0.57 -2.66
C TYR A 159 13.74 -1.57 -1.51
N GLY A 160 14.51 -2.67 -1.54
CA GLY A 160 14.53 -3.66 -0.46
C GLY A 160 14.86 -3.01 0.88
N ALA A 161 15.90 -2.17 0.92
CA ALA A 161 16.28 -1.43 2.13
C ALA A 161 15.15 -0.50 2.63
N ALA A 162 14.52 0.27 1.72
CA ALA A 162 13.38 1.11 2.08
C ALA A 162 12.20 0.30 2.63
N LYS A 163 11.87 -0.82 2.00
CA LYS A 163 10.73 -1.67 2.40
C LYS A 163 11.01 -2.46 3.69
N ALA A 164 12.26 -2.84 3.96
CA ALA A 164 12.67 -3.39 5.25
C ALA A 164 12.56 -2.34 6.37
N ALA A 165 12.97 -1.10 6.09
CA ALA A 165 12.80 0.00 7.04
C ALA A 165 11.31 0.27 7.34
N VAL A 166 10.41 0.19 6.36
CA VAL A 166 8.95 0.32 6.57
C VAL A 166 8.41 -0.78 7.49
N ILE A 167 8.89 -2.02 7.36
CA ILE A 167 8.51 -3.14 8.24
C ILE A 167 8.91 -2.82 9.69
N ASN A 168 10.17 -2.45 9.92
CA ASN A 168 10.63 -2.13 11.26
C ASN A 168 9.92 -0.91 11.83
N PHE A 169 9.76 0.16 11.04
CA PHE A 169 9.05 1.38 11.43
C PHE A 169 7.58 1.10 11.82
N THR A 170 6.91 0.18 11.11
CA THR A 170 5.55 -0.27 11.48
C THR A 170 5.51 -0.87 12.88
N ARG A 171 6.49 -1.70 13.22
CA ARG A 171 6.61 -2.32 14.57
C ARG A 171 6.81 -1.28 15.65
N GLU A 172 7.71 -0.33 15.44
CA GLU A 172 7.97 0.78 16.36
C GLU A 172 6.68 1.59 16.63
N LEU A 173 5.96 1.97 15.57
CA LEU A 173 4.73 2.73 15.71
C LEU A 173 3.61 1.93 16.38
N GLY A 174 3.48 0.63 16.08
CA GLY A 174 2.52 -0.26 16.74
C GLY A 174 2.72 -0.30 18.26
N MET A 175 3.97 -0.40 18.70
CA MET A 175 4.33 -0.34 20.13
C MET A 175 4.07 1.05 20.74
N ALA A 176 4.42 2.11 20.03
CA ALA A 176 4.33 3.48 20.54
C ALA A 176 2.89 4.02 20.64
N TRP A 177 2.01 3.58 19.72
CA TRP A 177 0.69 4.20 19.54
C TRP A 177 -0.49 3.29 19.92
N GLY A 178 -0.27 2.00 20.16
CA GLY A 178 -1.33 1.07 20.52
C GLY A 178 -2.18 1.52 21.71
N ARG A 179 -1.54 2.01 22.77
CA ARG A 179 -2.24 2.54 23.96
C ARG A 179 -2.97 3.88 23.71
N LYS A 180 -2.72 4.51 22.57
CA LYS A 180 -3.39 5.75 22.12
C LYS A 180 -4.53 5.48 21.15
N GLY A 181 -4.92 4.19 21.00
CA GLY A 181 -6.01 3.78 20.13
C GLY A 181 -5.64 3.68 18.64
N VAL A 182 -4.36 3.81 18.25
CA VAL A 182 -3.92 3.74 16.86
C VAL A 182 -3.18 2.43 16.61
N ARG A 183 -3.71 1.62 15.69
CA ARG A 183 -3.06 0.40 15.23
C ARG A 183 -2.26 0.68 13.97
N VAL A 184 -1.05 0.15 13.87
CA VAL A 184 -0.19 0.30 12.70
C VAL A 184 0.28 -1.07 12.27
N ASN A 185 -0.09 -1.51 11.07
CA ASN A 185 0.30 -2.81 10.52
C ASN A 185 0.83 -2.67 9.09
N CYS A 186 1.48 -3.70 8.62
CA CYS A 186 2.12 -3.74 7.31
C CYS A 186 1.61 -4.92 6.49
N ILE A 187 1.53 -4.74 5.18
CA ILE A 187 1.39 -5.83 4.21
C ILE A 187 2.64 -5.86 3.36
N ALA A 188 3.21 -7.03 3.15
CA ALA A 188 4.36 -7.27 2.29
C ALA A 188 3.96 -8.16 1.10
N PRO A 189 3.52 -7.55 -0.03
CA PRO A 189 3.15 -8.29 -1.22
C PRO A 189 4.34 -8.96 -1.89
N GLY A 190 4.06 -10.13 -2.49
CA GLY A 190 4.90 -10.79 -3.49
C GLY A 190 4.67 -10.25 -4.90
N PRO A 191 4.89 -11.07 -5.92
CA PRO A 191 4.59 -10.72 -7.31
C PRO A 191 3.08 -10.56 -7.51
N VAL A 192 2.63 -9.37 -7.90
CA VAL A 192 1.23 -9.02 -8.13
C VAL A 192 1.05 -8.43 -9.52
N GLU A 193 0.03 -8.88 -10.25
CA GLU A 193 -0.33 -8.36 -11.57
C GLU A 193 -0.85 -6.93 -11.43
N THR A 194 0.01 -5.96 -11.71
CA THR A 194 -0.36 -4.54 -11.74
C THR A 194 -0.31 -4.01 -13.17
N GLU A 195 -1.15 -3.04 -13.48
CA GLU A 195 -1.15 -2.36 -14.80
C GLU A 195 0.26 -1.85 -15.17
N GLY A 196 1.01 -1.32 -14.19
CA GLY A 196 2.35 -0.80 -14.40
C GLY A 196 3.37 -1.90 -14.77
N TYR A 197 3.35 -3.03 -14.07
CA TYR A 197 4.26 -4.13 -14.35
C TYR A 197 3.89 -4.85 -15.66
N MET A 198 2.61 -5.15 -15.84
CA MET A 198 2.11 -5.78 -17.07
C MET A 198 2.34 -4.88 -18.29
N GLY A 199 2.19 -3.56 -18.15
CA GLY A 199 2.50 -2.61 -19.21
C GLY A 199 3.98 -2.55 -19.59
N VAL A 200 4.90 -2.90 -18.71
CA VAL A 200 6.32 -3.08 -19.06
C VAL A 200 6.54 -4.39 -19.84
N LEU A 201 5.88 -5.46 -19.43
CA LEU A 201 5.97 -6.75 -20.12
C LEU A 201 5.39 -6.68 -21.54
N THR A 202 4.22 -6.06 -21.72
CA THR A 202 3.54 -5.96 -23.02
C THR A 202 4.26 -5.07 -24.06
N LYS A 203 5.23 -4.26 -23.63
CA LYS A 203 6.11 -3.51 -24.54
C LYS A 203 7.26 -4.35 -25.09
N GLN A 204 7.45 -5.55 -24.58
CA GLN A 204 8.44 -6.51 -25.07
C GLN A 204 7.83 -7.39 -26.15
N ASP A 205 8.69 -8.17 -26.83
CA ASP A 205 8.22 -9.26 -27.68
C ASP A 205 7.29 -10.20 -26.88
N PRO A 206 6.13 -10.64 -27.45
CA PRO A 206 5.19 -11.48 -26.74
C PRO A 206 5.77 -12.76 -26.13
N GLY A 207 6.75 -13.39 -26.82
CA GLY A 207 7.44 -14.56 -26.32
C GLY A 207 8.33 -14.25 -25.12
N ALA A 208 9.04 -13.13 -25.15
CA ALA A 208 9.86 -12.66 -24.02
C ALA A 208 8.99 -12.25 -22.82
N ALA A 209 7.86 -11.60 -23.07
CA ALA A 209 6.89 -11.21 -22.03
C ALA A 209 6.33 -12.44 -21.31
N LYS A 210 5.89 -13.46 -22.09
CA LYS A 210 5.39 -14.71 -21.52
C LYS A 210 6.45 -15.43 -20.70
N LYS A 211 7.68 -15.55 -21.23
CA LYS A 211 8.79 -16.17 -20.52
C LYS A 211 9.11 -15.46 -19.21
N ALA A 212 9.09 -14.12 -19.19
CA ALA A 212 9.32 -13.33 -17.97
C ALA A 212 8.22 -13.57 -16.93
N TYR A 213 6.96 -13.59 -17.37
CA TYR A 213 5.81 -13.90 -16.53
C TYR A 213 5.92 -15.31 -15.91
N ASP A 214 6.13 -16.34 -16.75
CA ASP A 214 6.26 -17.74 -16.33
C ASP A 214 7.45 -17.95 -15.38
N THR A 215 8.58 -17.25 -15.64
CA THR A 215 9.77 -17.31 -14.77
C THR A 215 9.48 -16.80 -13.35
N VAL A 216 8.67 -15.77 -13.20
CA VAL A 216 8.28 -15.26 -11.89
C VAL A 216 7.24 -16.18 -11.25
N ALA A 217 6.22 -16.62 -12.00
CA ALA A 217 5.21 -17.55 -11.52
C ALA A 217 5.81 -18.85 -10.97
N ALA A 218 6.82 -19.40 -11.64
CA ALA A 218 7.53 -20.62 -11.20
C ALA A 218 8.29 -20.46 -9.87
N ARG A 219 8.50 -19.24 -9.40
CA ARG A 219 9.13 -18.95 -8.09
C ARG A 219 8.12 -18.71 -6.98
N VAL A 220 6.84 -18.80 -7.26
CA VAL A 220 5.75 -18.66 -6.31
C VAL A 220 5.19 -20.03 -6.02
N GLY A 221 4.99 -20.39 -4.76
CA GLY A 221 4.48 -21.70 -4.37
C GLY A 221 3.12 -22.04 -4.99
N MET A 222 2.24 -21.04 -5.19
CA MET A 222 0.97 -21.21 -5.87
C MET A 222 1.09 -21.25 -7.41
N GLY A 223 2.28 -21.13 -7.99
CA GLY A 223 2.53 -21.22 -9.44
C GLY A 223 1.96 -20.08 -10.27
N ARG A 224 1.56 -18.97 -9.65
CA ARG A 224 0.95 -17.81 -10.32
C ARG A 224 1.30 -16.50 -9.64
N TRP A 225 1.07 -15.43 -10.35
CA TRP A 225 1.05 -14.09 -9.76
C TRP A 225 -0.20 -13.90 -8.89
N GLY A 226 -0.09 -13.06 -7.87
CA GLY A 226 -1.23 -12.58 -7.11
C GLY A 226 -2.03 -11.54 -7.90
N LYS A 227 -3.32 -11.42 -7.61
CA LYS A 227 -4.19 -10.36 -8.12
C LYS A 227 -4.17 -9.17 -7.17
N VAL A 228 -4.45 -7.97 -7.67
CA VAL A 228 -4.45 -6.75 -6.85
C VAL A 228 -5.50 -6.80 -5.73
N GLU A 229 -6.62 -7.48 -5.95
CA GLU A 229 -7.68 -7.67 -4.95
C GLU A 229 -7.21 -8.55 -3.78
N GLU A 230 -6.31 -9.52 -4.04
CA GLU A 230 -5.75 -10.39 -2.99
C GLU A 230 -4.87 -9.61 -1.99
N ILE A 231 -4.46 -8.38 -2.36
CA ILE A 231 -3.79 -7.44 -1.45
C ILE A 231 -4.79 -6.47 -0.82
N ALA A 232 -5.87 -6.12 -1.52
CA ALA A 232 -6.89 -5.20 -1.01
C ALA A 232 -7.74 -5.82 0.13
N TYR A 233 -8.10 -7.09 0.04
CA TYR A 233 -8.91 -7.77 1.06
C TYR A 233 -8.26 -7.80 2.46
N PRO A 234 -6.97 -8.14 2.62
CA PRO A 234 -6.29 -7.99 3.90
C PRO A 234 -6.22 -6.54 4.40
N CYS A 235 -6.23 -5.54 3.52
CA CYS A 235 -6.33 -4.14 3.95
C CYS A 235 -7.69 -3.86 4.60
N ILE A 236 -8.81 -4.44 4.10
CA ILE A 236 -10.13 -4.33 4.74
C ILE A 236 -10.08 -4.95 6.14
N PHE A 237 -9.50 -6.15 6.29
CA PHE A 237 -9.30 -6.79 7.60
C PHE A 237 -8.53 -5.87 8.55
N LEU A 238 -7.38 -5.33 8.12
CA LEU A 238 -6.56 -4.45 8.96
C LEU A 238 -7.25 -3.11 9.30
N ALA A 239 -8.13 -2.62 8.43
CA ALA A 239 -8.92 -1.41 8.64
C ALA A 239 -10.11 -1.64 9.60
N SER A 240 -10.56 -2.89 9.79
CA SER A 240 -11.76 -3.26 10.52
C SER A 240 -11.52 -3.58 12.00
N ALA A 241 -12.61 -3.82 12.74
CA ALA A 241 -12.57 -4.29 14.13
C ALA A 241 -12.07 -5.75 14.26
N ALA A 242 -12.13 -6.53 13.16
CA ALA A 242 -11.63 -7.91 13.16
C ALA A 242 -10.12 -8.02 13.48
N SER A 243 -9.35 -6.93 13.27
CA SER A 243 -7.95 -6.83 13.63
C SER A 243 -7.68 -5.99 14.89
N SER A 244 -8.67 -5.84 15.78
CA SER A 244 -8.58 -4.95 16.96
C SER A 244 -7.45 -5.30 17.93
N PHE A 245 -6.99 -6.56 17.95
CA PHE A 245 -5.86 -7.00 18.79
C PHE A 245 -4.55 -7.19 17.99
N MET A 246 -4.43 -6.51 16.84
CA MET A 246 -3.27 -6.62 15.96
C MET A 246 -2.67 -5.24 15.70
N THR A 247 -1.42 -5.05 16.12
CA THR A 247 -0.63 -3.84 15.83
C THR A 247 0.86 -4.18 15.83
N GLY A 248 1.64 -3.51 14.99
CA GLY A 248 3.07 -3.73 14.80
C GLY A 248 3.41 -4.93 13.89
N GLU A 249 2.42 -5.58 13.29
CA GLU A 249 2.61 -6.82 12.54
C GLU A 249 2.76 -6.61 11.05
N THR A 250 3.42 -7.58 10.41
CA THR A 250 3.58 -7.63 8.95
C THR A 250 2.97 -8.92 8.42
N ILE A 251 1.97 -8.79 7.55
CA ILE A 251 1.37 -9.90 6.82
C ILE A 251 2.08 -10.03 5.48
N VAL A 252 2.74 -11.16 5.26
CA VAL A 252 3.34 -11.51 3.97
C VAL A 252 2.29 -12.17 3.09
N ILE A 253 2.11 -11.69 1.87
CA ILE A 253 1.13 -12.20 0.90
C ILE A 253 1.85 -12.37 -0.43
N ASP A 254 2.47 -13.53 -0.62
CA ASP A 254 3.40 -13.79 -1.72
C ASP A 254 3.12 -15.10 -2.49
N GLY A 255 2.07 -15.82 -2.09
CA GLY A 255 1.72 -17.11 -2.69
C GLY A 255 2.59 -18.28 -2.23
N GLY A 256 3.40 -18.05 -1.17
CA GLY A 256 4.25 -19.05 -0.55
C GLY A 256 5.61 -19.28 -1.21
N PRO A 257 6.51 -20.00 -0.51
CA PRO A 257 7.83 -20.30 -1.04
C PRO A 257 7.74 -21.20 -2.29
N PRO A 258 8.74 -21.12 -3.18
CA PRO A 258 8.78 -22.02 -4.34
C PRO A 258 8.85 -23.50 -3.90
N PRO A 259 8.33 -24.44 -4.73
CA PRO A 259 8.47 -25.87 -4.46
C PRO A 259 9.94 -26.23 -4.34
N GLN A 260 10.28 -27.10 -3.38
CA GLN A 260 11.63 -27.61 -3.24
C GLN A 260 11.94 -28.55 -4.42
N LEU A 261 13.16 -28.44 -4.97
CA LEU A 261 13.61 -29.34 -6.03
C LEU A 261 13.60 -30.79 -5.49
N GLY A 262 12.68 -31.63 -5.95
CA GLY A 262 12.57 -33.04 -5.58
C GLY A 262 11.16 -33.55 -5.22
N GLU A 263 10.16 -32.66 -5.14
CA GLU A 263 8.76 -33.04 -4.90
C GLU A 263 7.93 -32.81 -6.19
N GLY A 264 8.16 -33.66 -7.19
CA GLY A 264 7.41 -33.67 -8.45
C GLY A 264 7.26 -35.08 -8.97
#